data_7b9ca67710ba2b553195fd3e2153174a
#
_entry.id   7b9ca67710ba2b553195fd3e2153174a
#
_cell.length_a   1.000
_cell.length_b   1.000
_cell.length_c   1.000
_cell.angle_alpha   90.00
_cell.angle_beta   90.00
_cell.angle_gamma   90.00
#
_symmetry.space_group_name_H-M   'P 1'
#
loop_
_entity.id
_entity.type
_entity.pdbx_description
1 polymer ?
#
loop_
_entity_poly.entity_id
_entity_poly.type
_entity_poly.pdbx_seq_one_letter_code
_entity_poly.pdbx_strand_id
1 'polypeptide(L)'
;MDNREIDLIDLSADYVRPQENVNNENVYIKRPDVDSVSLDSNVENDFIGLGSYEEEKPLITLEQQTVMNSMNKYENKRVLLMNTVAGTGSVGRLVTGLYDALSQRGYECLIAFGRDEAPKGYNCYRIGTDFDVYVHGAMSRLNDKHGFYSKRATKEFIDVIEDFDPDIIHIHNVHGYYLNIEVFFKYLKESKRRVIWTLHDCWTFTGHCSHFEYIGCNKWQTGCYKCEQLNEYPKSMGKDNSIFNYKKKKELFTGLENVTLVTPSQWLKERVSQSFMREYHTVVVPTGIDLTQFSPIEESVEEGSLIFKLRNSLNIRGKKMLLGVANPWRERKGLLQFQNLAKTLDDNYVIVLLGLNDSQLNDLPESIVGLAHTDSVAELAALYSMADIYVNLTLEDTFPTTNLEALACGTPVVTFKAGGAAESIDDTCGIAVERNSIQGVVAAIEKILSMQGMGYTVEDCLRRARIYDRNYRFMEYIQEVYEGI
;
A
#
# COMPACT_ATOMS: atom_id res chain seq x y z
N MET A 1 -1.12 -47.79 14.03
CA MET A 1 -1.72 -46.99 12.94
C MET A 1 -2.00 -45.64 13.53
N ASP A 2 -1.07 -44.72 13.31
CA ASP A 2 -1.08 -43.36 13.91
C ASP A 2 -2.04 -42.48 13.15
N ASN A 3 -3.09 -42.04 13.81
CA ASN A 3 -3.94 -40.93 13.37
C ASN A 3 -3.18 -39.64 13.59
N ARG A 4 -2.44 -39.18 12.56
CA ARG A 4 -2.01 -37.78 12.50
C ARG A 4 -3.17 -36.99 11.94
N GLU A 5 -3.83 -36.23 12.79
CA GLU A 5 -4.70 -35.14 12.40
C GLU A 5 -3.99 -34.26 11.38
N ILE A 6 -4.58 -34.16 10.21
CA ILE A 6 -4.15 -33.20 9.20
C ILE A 6 -4.65 -31.85 9.71
N ASP A 7 -3.76 -31.10 10.35
CA ASP A 7 -4.01 -29.69 10.67
C ASP A 7 -4.44 -28.97 9.39
N LEU A 8 -5.71 -28.58 9.36
CA LEU A 8 -6.27 -27.74 8.31
C LEU A 8 -5.35 -26.53 8.13
N ILE A 9 -4.83 -26.39 6.93
CA ILE A 9 -3.90 -25.31 6.54
C ILE A 9 -4.56 -23.98 6.89
N ASP A 10 -4.12 -23.37 7.97
CA ASP A 10 -4.56 -22.03 8.36
C ASP A 10 -4.01 -20.99 7.37
N LEU A 11 -4.86 -20.59 6.43
CA LEU A 11 -4.58 -19.48 5.52
C LEU A 11 -4.88 -18.12 6.18
N SER A 12 -5.46 -18.12 7.38
CA SER A 12 -5.84 -16.91 8.11
C SER A 12 -4.64 -16.19 8.72
N ALA A 13 -3.51 -16.87 8.94
CA ALA A 13 -2.29 -16.25 9.49
C ALA A 13 -1.70 -15.14 8.58
N ASP A 14 -2.09 -15.10 7.30
CA ASP A 14 -1.70 -14.05 6.37
C ASP A 14 -2.83 -13.04 6.10
N TYR A 15 -4.01 -13.19 6.76
CA TYR A 15 -5.19 -12.35 6.51
C TYR A 15 -6.23 -12.39 7.63
N VAL A 16 -6.68 -11.23 8.12
CA VAL A 16 -7.81 -11.06 9.03
C VAL A 16 -9.07 -10.78 8.21
N ARG A 17 -10.09 -11.67 8.31
CA ARG A 17 -11.40 -11.49 7.66
C ARG A 17 -12.29 -10.53 8.43
N PRO A 18 -13.08 -9.68 7.77
CA PRO A 18 -14.40 -9.28 8.25
C PRO A 18 -15.41 -10.38 7.90
N GLN A 19 -16.26 -10.79 8.86
CA GLN A 19 -17.37 -11.72 8.60
C GLN A 19 -18.52 -10.94 7.97
N GLU A 20 -19.05 -11.42 6.83
CA GLU A 20 -20.47 -11.58 6.54
C GLU A 20 -20.70 -12.08 5.09
N ASN A 21 -21.70 -12.96 4.94
CA ASN A 21 -22.09 -13.66 3.70
C ASN A 21 -22.80 -12.77 2.69
N VAL A 22 -22.37 -12.74 1.42
CA VAL A 22 -23.26 -12.46 0.28
C VAL A 22 -22.73 -13.17 -0.99
N ASN A 23 -23.64 -13.71 -1.78
CA ASN A 23 -23.40 -14.48 -3.02
C ASN A 23 -22.62 -13.70 -4.09
N ASN A 24 -21.57 -14.34 -4.62
CA ASN A 24 -20.71 -13.79 -5.67
C ASN A 24 -21.23 -14.13 -7.06
N GLU A 25 -21.76 -13.15 -7.78
CA GLU A 25 -21.81 -13.15 -9.23
C GLU A 25 -20.74 -12.19 -9.77
N ASN A 26 -19.95 -12.61 -10.76
CA ASN A 26 -18.98 -11.77 -11.44
C ASN A 26 -19.71 -10.62 -12.14
N VAL A 27 -19.60 -9.40 -11.62
CA VAL A 27 -20.26 -8.23 -12.20
C VAL A 27 -19.28 -7.55 -13.15
N TYR A 28 -19.19 -8.07 -14.37
CA TYR A 28 -18.75 -7.30 -15.53
C TYR A 28 -20.01 -6.71 -16.16
N ILE A 29 -20.22 -5.41 -16.04
CA ILE A 29 -21.35 -4.72 -16.69
C ILE A 29 -20.93 -4.45 -18.13
N LYS A 30 -21.39 -5.32 -19.07
CA LYS A 30 -21.39 -5.01 -20.50
C LYS A 30 -22.20 -3.71 -20.72
N ARG A 31 -21.67 -2.76 -21.46
CA ARG A 31 -22.40 -1.55 -21.86
C ARG A 31 -23.76 -1.92 -22.43
N PRO A 32 -24.86 -1.24 -22.04
CA PRO A 32 -26.05 -1.24 -22.88
C PRO A 32 -25.69 -0.47 -24.17
N ASP A 33 -26.01 -1.08 -25.31
CA ASP A 33 -25.96 -0.42 -26.62
C ASP A 33 -26.78 0.89 -26.52
N VAL A 34 -26.12 2.00 -26.83
CA VAL A 34 -26.79 3.30 -26.91
C VAL A 34 -27.56 3.34 -28.22
N ASP A 35 -28.72 2.70 -28.24
CA ASP A 35 -29.70 2.97 -29.27
C ASP A 35 -30.36 4.33 -29.01
N SER A 36 -30.29 5.12 -30.05
CA SER A 36 -30.87 6.47 -30.18
C SER A 36 -32.28 6.56 -29.64
N VAL A 37 -32.49 7.27 -28.52
CA VAL A 37 -33.79 7.73 -28.09
C VAL A 37 -34.08 9.05 -28.81
N SER A 38 -34.99 9.00 -29.79
CA SER A 38 -35.60 10.16 -30.42
C SER A 38 -36.40 10.94 -29.38
N LEU A 39 -36.07 12.20 -29.19
CA LEU A 39 -36.89 13.17 -28.47
C LEU A 39 -38.15 13.47 -29.26
N ASP A 40 -39.28 12.94 -28.84
CA ASP A 40 -40.60 13.45 -29.26
C ASP A 40 -40.90 14.76 -28.56
N SER A 41 -41.02 15.78 -29.38
CA SER A 41 -41.57 17.10 -29.04
C SER A 41 -43.09 17.00 -28.91
N ASN A 42 -43.64 17.36 -27.73
CA ASN A 42 -44.92 18.03 -27.61
C ASN A 42 -45.34 18.17 -26.14
N VAL A 43 -45.20 19.36 -25.58
CA VAL A 43 -46.13 19.96 -24.64
C VAL A 43 -46.15 21.46 -24.93
N GLU A 44 -47.35 21.90 -25.40
CA GLU A 44 -47.66 23.28 -25.64
C GLU A 44 -47.88 24.09 -24.33
N ASN A 45 -47.34 25.31 -24.38
CA ASN A 45 -47.87 26.63 -23.95
C ASN A 45 -48.76 26.75 -22.73
N ASP A 46 -48.38 27.66 -21.85
CA ASP A 46 -48.98 29.01 -21.73
C ASP A 46 -48.29 29.78 -20.58
N PHE A 47 -47.76 30.91 -20.78
CA PHE A 47 -48.14 32.27 -20.60
C PHE A 47 -47.13 33.25 -20.00
N ILE A 48 -47.07 34.38 -20.67
CA ILE A 48 -46.84 35.78 -20.26
C ILE A 48 -45.39 36.21 -20.00
N GLY A 49 -44.99 37.06 -20.93
CA GLY A 49 -43.72 37.76 -21.00
C GLY A 49 -43.42 38.72 -19.86
N LEU A 50 -42.16 38.89 -19.65
CA LEU A 50 -41.49 40.10 -19.22
C LEU A 50 -39.99 39.96 -19.48
N GLY A 51 -39.44 40.87 -20.27
CA GLY A 51 -38.08 41.33 -20.21
C GLY A 51 -37.01 40.33 -20.63
N SER A 52 -36.45 40.52 -21.81
CA SER A 52 -35.16 39.92 -22.25
C SER A 52 -34.03 40.30 -21.29
N TYR A 53 -33.70 39.43 -20.37
CA TYR A 53 -32.36 39.36 -19.79
C TYR A 53 -31.57 38.38 -20.64
N GLU A 54 -30.61 38.86 -21.40
CA GLU A 54 -29.53 38.03 -21.91
C GLU A 54 -28.77 37.49 -20.68
N GLU A 55 -28.90 36.19 -20.41
CA GLU A 55 -28.02 35.50 -19.48
C GLU A 55 -26.58 35.58 -20.06
N GLU A 56 -25.81 36.51 -19.54
CA GLU A 56 -24.34 36.45 -19.72
C GLU A 56 -23.84 35.09 -19.20
N LYS A 57 -23.46 34.20 -20.12
CA LYS A 57 -22.74 33.00 -19.79
C LYS A 57 -21.55 33.41 -18.93
N PRO A 58 -21.34 32.82 -17.74
CA PRO A 58 -20.21 33.16 -16.91
C PRO A 58 -18.91 33.00 -17.73
N LEU A 59 -18.12 34.05 -17.82
CA LEU A 59 -16.82 34.06 -18.45
C LEU A 59 -15.94 33.06 -17.71
N ILE A 60 -15.73 31.89 -18.32
CA ILE A 60 -14.81 30.89 -17.83
C ILE A 60 -13.41 31.52 -17.84
N THR A 61 -12.75 31.60 -16.68
CA THR A 61 -11.42 32.18 -16.57
C THR A 61 -10.42 31.38 -17.42
N LEU A 62 -9.32 32.04 -17.86
CA LEU A 62 -8.25 31.36 -18.63
C LEU A 62 -7.71 30.12 -17.89
N GLU A 63 -7.67 30.16 -16.55
CA GLU A 63 -7.31 29.01 -15.71
C GLU A 63 -8.33 27.88 -15.79
N GLN A 64 -9.64 28.21 -15.72
CA GLN A 64 -10.72 27.23 -15.88
C GLN A 64 -10.75 26.64 -17.30
N GLN A 65 -10.47 27.44 -18.33
CA GLN A 65 -10.34 26.97 -19.71
C GLN A 65 -9.10 26.08 -19.90
N THR A 66 -7.98 26.40 -19.25
CA THR A 66 -6.78 25.57 -19.26
C THR A 66 -7.01 24.24 -18.57
N VAL A 67 -7.72 24.23 -17.44
CA VAL A 67 -8.12 23.02 -16.73
C VAL A 67 -9.12 22.20 -17.56
N MET A 68 -10.13 22.80 -18.18
CA MET A 68 -11.06 22.09 -19.07
C MET A 68 -10.37 21.55 -20.34
N ASN A 69 -9.44 22.28 -20.93
CA ASN A 69 -8.66 21.79 -22.07
C ASN A 69 -7.68 20.68 -21.70
N SER A 70 -7.19 20.66 -20.45
CA SER A 70 -6.39 19.54 -19.93
C SER A 70 -7.26 18.31 -19.63
N MET A 71 -8.51 18.48 -19.24
CA MET A 71 -9.47 17.38 -19.04
C MET A 71 -9.81 16.64 -20.33
N ASN A 72 -9.92 17.34 -21.48
CA ASN A 72 -10.26 16.72 -22.77
C ASN A 72 -9.06 16.03 -23.47
N LYS A 73 -7.85 16.21 -22.97
CA LYS A 73 -6.65 15.65 -23.63
C LYS A 73 -6.58 14.12 -23.61
N TYR A 74 -7.24 13.48 -22.64
CA TYR A 74 -7.21 12.03 -22.41
C TYR A 74 -8.58 11.36 -22.56
N GLU A 75 -9.58 12.08 -23.11
CA GLU A 75 -10.87 11.48 -23.48
C GLU A 75 -10.64 10.24 -24.35
N ASN A 76 -11.24 9.13 -23.92
CA ASN A 76 -11.18 7.79 -24.54
C ASN A 76 -9.90 6.97 -24.29
N LYS A 77 -8.95 7.40 -23.44
CA LYS A 77 -7.85 6.52 -23.04
C LYS A 77 -8.28 5.57 -21.93
N ARG A 78 -7.96 4.29 -22.09
CA ARG A 78 -8.34 3.23 -21.15
C ARG A 78 -7.14 2.74 -20.34
N VAL A 79 -7.34 2.63 -19.03
CA VAL A 79 -6.33 2.17 -18.08
C VAL A 79 -6.83 0.96 -17.30
N LEU A 80 -6.10 -0.14 -17.38
CA LEU A 80 -6.30 -1.29 -16.53
C LEU A 80 -5.34 -1.20 -15.33
N LEU A 81 -5.89 -1.07 -14.12
CA LEU A 81 -5.16 -1.14 -12.87
C LEU A 81 -5.27 -2.55 -12.30
N MET A 82 -4.16 -3.21 -11.95
CA MET A 82 -4.25 -4.56 -11.39
C MET A 82 -3.45 -4.71 -10.11
N ASN A 83 -4.06 -5.38 -9.13
CA ASN A 83 -3.44 -5.68 -7.83
C ASN A 83 -4.01 -6.97 -7.21
N THR A 84 -3.41 -7.42 -6.13
CA THR A 84 -3.93 -8.55 -5.34
C THR A 84 -5.32 -8.25 -4.75
N VAL A 85 -5.52 -7.05 -4.20
CA VAL A 85 -6.76 -6.57 -3.57
C VAL A 85 -7.12 -5.18 -4.08
N ALA A 86 -8.39 -4.78 -3.99
CA ALA A 86 -8.88 -3.46 -4.34
C ALA A 86 -9.55 -2.78 -3.12
N GLY A 87 -9.22 -1.53 -2.83
CA GLY A 87 -9.82 -0.75 -1.74
C GLY A 87 -9.40 -1.12 -0.32
N THR A 88 -8.79 -2.30 -0.11
CA THR A 88 -8.33 -2.77 1.19
C THR A 88 -6.79 -2.80 1.29
N GLY A 89 -6.26 -2.67 2.50
CA GLY A 89 -4.82 -2.56 2.71
C GLY A 89 -4.20 -1.29 2.07
N SER A 90 -2.91 -1.06 2.28
CA SER A 90 -2.22 0.13 1.78
C SER A 90 -2.22 0.19 0.25
N VAL A 91 -1.80 -0.87 -0.43
CA VAL A 91 -1.73 -0.93 -1.91
C VAL A 91 -3.12 -0.93 -2.54
N GLY A 92 -4.12 -1.62 -1.95
CA GLY A 92 -5.48 -1.61 -2.48
C GLY A 92 -6.13 -0.22 -2.44
N ARG A 93 -5.90 0.55 -1.36
CA ARG A 93 -6.35 1.96 -1.28
C ARG A 93 -5.59 2.88 -2.24
N LEU A 94 -4.31 2.61 -2.50
CA LEU A 94 -3.56 3.34 -3.52
C LEU A 94 -4.15 3.10 -4.91
N VAL A 95 -4.52 1.88 -5.25
CA VAL A 95 -5.14 1.53 -6.54
C VAL A 95 -6.47 2.23 -6.74
N THR A 96 -7.36 2.23 -5.74
CA THR A 96 -8.64 2.96 -5.83
C THR A 96 -8.45 4.48 -5.89
N GLY A 97 -7.51 5.04 -5.13
CA GLY A 97 -7.20 6.46 -5.19
C GLY A 97 -6.62 6.88 -6.55
N LEU A 98 -5.79 6.04 -7.15
CA LEU A 98 -5.26 6.30 -8.49
C LEU A 98 -6.35 6.16 -9.56
N TYR A 99 -7.28 5.20 -9.42
CA TYR A 99 -8.47 5.12 -10.26
C TYR A 99 -9.28 6.41 -10.23
N ASP A 100 -9.54 6.95 -9.02
CA ASP A 100 -10.28 8.20 -8.86
C ASP A 100 -9.57 9.39 -9.54
N ALA A 101 -8.26 9.51 -9.33
CA ALA A 101 -7.45 10.58 -9.92
C ALA A 101 -7.37 10.50 -11.45
N LEU A 102 -7.27 9.31 -12.01
CA LEU A 102 -7.28 9.06 -13.46
C LEU A 102 -8.67 9.34 -14.06
N SER A 103 -9.73 8.86 -13.41
CA SER A 103 -11.12 9.09 -13.86
C SER A 103 -11.48 10.57 -13.88
N GLN A 104 -11.03 11.36 -12.88
CA GLN A 104 -11.18 12.82 -12.86
C GLN A 104 -10.48 13.51 -14.05
N ARG A 105 -9.51 12.85 -14.67
CA ARG A 105 -8.79 13.34 -15.87
C ARG A 105 -9.35 12.80 -17.19
N GLY A 106 -10.46 12.09 -17.13
CA GLY A 106 -11.16 11.59 -18.33
C GLY A 106 -10.69 10.21 -18.80
N TYR A 107 -9.83 9.50 -18.05
CA TYR A 107 -9.50 8.11 -18.36
C TYR A 107 -10.66 7.17 -18.02
N GLU A 108 -10.93 6.21 -18.91
CA GLU A 108 -11.79 5.08 -18.60
C GLU A 108 -10.96 4.02 -17.86
N CYS A 109 -11.33 3.69 -16.63
CA CYS A 109 -10.54 2.81 -15.77
C CYS A 109 -11.26 1.49 -15.47
N LEU A 110 -10.50 0.39 -15.39
CA LEU A 110 -10.92 -0.91 -14.89
C LEU A 110 -9.91 -1.36 -13.82
N ILE A 111 -10.41 -1.84 -12.66
CA ILE A 111 -9.57 -2.48 -11.65
C ILE A 111 -9.71 -3.99 -11.76
N ALA A 112 -8.61 -4.69 -12.02
CA ALA A 112 -8.55 -6.15 -11.92
C ALA A 112 -7.88 -6.56 -10.60
N PHE A 113 -8.54 -7.42 -9.83
CA PHE A 113 -8.05 -7.84 -8.51
C PHE A 113 -8.25 -9.33 -8.30
N GLY A 114 -7.49 -9.93 -7.38
CA GLY A 114 -7.51 -11.39 -7.18
C GLY A 114 -8.24 -11.86 -5.92
N ARG A 115 -8.31 -11.03 -4.88
CA ARG A 115 -8.76 -11.43 -3.55
C ARG A 115 -9.66 -10.36 -2.93
N ASP A 116 -10.44 -10.79 -1.96
CA ASP A 116 -11.41 -9.98 -1.24
C ASP A 116 -12.61 -9.57 -2.11
N GLU A 117 -13.39 -8.61 -1.64
CA GLU A 117 -14.56 -8.12 -2.33
C GLU A 117 -14.25 -6.88 -3.18
N ALA A 118 -15.02 -6.71 -4.24
CA ALA A 118 -14.94 -5.50 -5.06
C ALA A 118 -15.39 -4.27 -4.25
N PRO A 119 -14.63 -3.19 -4.24
CA PRO A 119 -15.07 -1.95 -3.61
C PRO A 119 -16.27 -1.38 -4.39
N LYS A 120 -17.28 -0.87 -3.66
CA LYS A 120 -18.49 -0.29 -4.28
C LYS A 120 -18.15 0.98 -5.05
N GLY A 121 -18.77 1.17 -6.19
CA GLY A 121 -18.64 2.37 -7.02
C GLY A 121 -17.48 2.36 -8.02
N TYR A 122 -16.72 1.27 -8.10
CA TYR A 122 -15.63 1.10 -9.05
C TYR A 122 -15.97 0.07 -10.12
N ASN A 123 -15.48 0.29 -11.35
CA ASN A 123 -15.52 -0.71 -12.39
C ASN A 123 -14.43 -1.75 -12.11
N CYS A 124 -14.84 -2.95 -11.71
CA CYS A 124 -13.94 -3.99 -11.19
C CYS A 124 -14.14 -5.33 -11.89
N TYR A 125 -13.05 -6.07 -12.07
CA TYR A 125 -13.06 -7.47 -12.48
C TYR A 125 -12.26 -8.30 -11.49
N ARG A 126 -12.84 -9.39 -10.96
CA ARG A 126 -12.16 -10.35 -10.10
C ARG A 126 -11.51 -11.47 -10.90
N ILE A 127 -10.21 -11.66 -10.75
CA ILE A 127 -9.44 -12.71 -11.41
C ILE A 127 -9.58 -14.02 -10.62
N GLY A 128 -10.35 -14.97 -11.14
CA GLY A 128 -10.62 -16.25 -10.49
C GLY A 128 -11.56 -16.16 -9.28
N THR A 129 -11.61 -17.24 -8.53
CA THR A 129 -12.49 -17.47 -7.37
C THR A 129 -11.69 -17.69 -6.10
N ASP A 130 -12.35 -17.72 -4.92
CA ASP A 130 -11.72 -18.11 -3.66
C ASP A 130 -11.09 -19.49 -3.70
N PHE A 131 -11.72 -20.43 -4.44
CA PHE A 131 -11.18 -21.76 -4.65
C PHE A 131 -9.86 -21.73 -5.44
N ASP A 132 -9.78 -20.90 -6.50
CA ASP A 132 -8.53 -20.73 -7.26
C ASP A 132 -7.42 -20.16 -6.38
N VAL A 133 -7.72 -19.18 -5.55
CA VAL A 133 -6.77 -18.60 -4.59
C VAL A 133 -6.30 -19.64 -3.56
N TYR A 134 -7.24 -20.42 -3.01
CA TYR A 134 -6.92 -21.47 -2.05
C TYR A 134 -5.99 -22.53 -2.66
N VAL A 135 -6.37 -23.05 -3.83
CA VAL A 135 -5.55 -24.06 -4.56
C VAL A 135 -4.17 -23.50 -4.90
N HIS A 136 -4.11 -22.26 -5.39
CA HIS A 136 -2.84 -21.58 -5.69
C HIS A 136 -1.96 -21.47 -4.44
N GLY A 137 -2.53 -21.03 -3.31
CA GLY A 137 -1.83 -20.92 -2.04
C GLY A 137 -1.30 -22.25 -1.54
N ALA A 138 -2.15 -23.29 -1.50
CA ALA A 138 -1.78 -24.62 -1.07
C ALA A 138 -0.63 -25.21 -1.95
N MET A 139 -0.77 -25.11 -3.26
CA MET A 139 0.24 -25.59 -4.21
C MET A 139 1.54 -24.81 -4.14
N SER A 140 1.47 -23.49 -3.86
CA SER A 140 2.67 -22.66 -3.65
C SER A 140 3.42 -23.08 -2.39
N ARG A 141 2.72 -23.34 -1.28
CA ARG A 141 3.31 -23.84 -0.04
C ARG A 141 3.97 -25.20 -0.20
N LEU A 142 3.33 -26.12 -0.93
CA LEU A 142 3.87 -27.46 -1.16
C LEU A 142 5.09 -27.47 -2.09
N ASN A 143 5.12 -26.59 -3.08
CA ASN A 143 6.09 -26.65 -4.17
C ASN A 143 7.03 -25.45 -4.26
N ASP A 144 6.88 -24.42 -3.40
CA ASP A 144 7.61 -23.17 -3.50
C ASP A 144 7.58 -22.57 -4.94
N LYS A 145 6.40 -22.58 -5.57
CA LYS A 145 6.19 -22.05 -6.93
C LYS A 145 5.11 -20.96 -6.92
N HIS A 146 5.35 -19.93 -6.13
CA HIS A 146 4.45 -18.80 -5.99
C HIS A 146 4.34 -18.01 -7.31
N GLY A 147 3.09 -17.76 -7.77
CA GLY A 147 2.82 -17.07 -9.04
C GLY A 147 2.74 -17.96 -10.26
N PHE A 148 2.85 -19.31 -10.13
CA PHE A 148 2.83 -20.23 -11.27
C PHE A 148 1.55 -21.09 -11.39
N TYR A 149 0.57 -20.85 -10.53
CA TYR A 149 -0.74 -21.53 -10.59
C TYR A 149 -1.82 -20.59 -11.16
N SER A 150 -3.12 -20.91 -11.05
CA SER A 150 -4.25 -20.11 -11.57
C SER A 150 -4.23 -19.88 -13.10
N LYS A 151 -3.75 -20.84 -13.88
CA LYS A 151 -3.61 -20.69 -15.34
C LYS A 151 -4.93 -20.38 -16.04
N ARG A 152 -6.05 -21.04 -15.63
CA ARG A 152 -7.36 -20.87 -16.24
C ARG A 152 -7.88 -19.45 -15.98
N ALA A 153 -7.92 -19.04 -14.72
CA ALA A 153 -8.36 -17.71 -14.33
C ALA A 153 -7.55 -16.59 -15.03
N THR A 154 -6.24 -16.81 -15.21
CA THR A 154 -5.38 -15.84 -15.92
C THR A 154 -5.69 -15.77 -17.43
N LYS A 155 -6.07 -16.89 -18.07
CA LYS A 155 -6.49 -16.87 -19.48
C LYS A 155 -7.82 -16.15 -19.66
N GLU A 156 -8.81 -16.47 -18.81
CA GLU A 156 -10.11 -15.77 -18.79
C GLU A 156 -9.91 -14.25 -18.55
N PHE A 157 -8.96 -13.87 -17.71
CA PHE A 157 -8.59 -12.47 -17.51
C PHE A 157 -7.96 -11.83 -18.76
N ILE A 158 -7.16 -12.56 -19.53
CA ILE A 158 -6.61 -12.04 -20.79
C ILE A 158 -7.73 -11.72 -21.79
N ASP A 159 -8.77 -12.56 -21.86
CA ASP A 159 -9.94 -12.27 -22.71
C ASP A 159 -10.61 -10.94 -22.28
N VAL A 160 -10.71 -10.67 -20.96
CA VAL A 160 -11.22 -9.39 -20.45
C VAL A 160 -10.29 -8.21 -20.80
N ILE A 161 -8.98 -8.41 -20.81
CA ILE A 161 -8.03 -7.36 -21.25
C ILE A 161 -8.24 -7.05 -22.74
N GLU A 162 -8.42 -8.07 -23.58
CA GLU A 162 -8.67 -7.86 -25.02
C GLU A 162 -10.01 -7.15 -25.27
N ASP A 163 -11.07 -7.52 -24.52
CA ASP A 163 -12.39 -6.87 -24.62
C ASP A 163 -12.35 -5.42 -24.11
N PHE A 164 -11.66 -5.15 -23.02
CA PHE A 164 -11.49 -3.79 -22.47
C PHE A 164 -10.53 -2.95 -23.32
N ASP A 165 -9.57 -3.57 -24.01
CA ASP A 165 -8.56 -2.99 -24.88
C ASP A 165 -7.86 -1.76 -24.26
N PRO A 166 -7.13 -1.90 -23.13
CA PRO A 166 -6.50 -0.78 -22.45
C PRO A 166 -5.30 -0.22 -23.22
N ASP A 167 -5.16 1.11 -23.24
CA ASP A 167 -3.95 1.79 -23.71
C ASP A 167 -2.77 1.54 -22.75
N ILE A 168 -3.06 1.43 -21.47
CA ILE A 168 -2.07 1.27 -20.40
C ILE A 168 -2.50 0.15 -19.46
N ILE A 169 -1.59 -0.78 -19.18
CA ILE A 169 -1.74 -1.78 -18.11
C ILE A 169 -0.85 -1.36 -16.95
N HIS A 170 -1.46 -0.94 -15.84
CA HIS A 170 -0.74 -0.58 -14.62
C HIS A 170 -0.76 -1.73 -13.63
N ILE A 171 0.39 -2.32 -13.43
CA ILE A 171 0.60 -3.49 -12.58
C ILE A 171 1.12 -3.03 -11.21
N HIS A 172 0.48 -3.53 -10.13
CA HIS A 172 1.02 -3.46 -8.77
C HIS A 172 1.55 -4.84 -8.36
N ASN A 173 0.97 -5.48 -7.36
CA ASN A 173 1.42 -6.80 -6.93
C ASN A 173 0.92 -7.90 -7.86
N VAL A 174 1.83 -8.65 -8.49
CA VAL A 174 1.52 -9.85 -9.29
C VAL A 174 1.54 -11.13 -8.46
N HIS A 175 1.94 -11.04 -7.19
CA HIS A 175 1.90 -12.11 -6.20
C HIS A 175 0.61 -12.00 -5.36
N GLY A 176 0.31 -13.01 -4.52
CA GLY A 176 -0.92 -13.05 -3.72
C GLY A 176 -1.89 -14.17 -4.13
N TYR A 177 -1.39 -15.18 -4.85
CA TYR A 177 -2.07 -16.44 -5.17
C TYR A 177 -3.25 -16.33 -6.15
N TYR A 178 -3.28 -15.34 -7.03
CA TYR A 178 -4.40 -15.11 -7.95
C TYR A 178 -4.02 -15.19 -9.44
N LEU A 179 -2.78 -14.87 -9.78
CA LEU A 179 -2.30 -14.71 -11.16
C LEU A 179 -1.27 -15.77 -11.54
N ASN A 180 -1.32 -16.30 -12.75
CA ASN A 180 -0.24 -17.07 -13.35
C ASN A 180 0.71 -16.16 -14.11
N ILE A 181 1.88 -15.86 -13.53
CA ILE A 181 2.86 -14.93 -14.12
C ILE A 181 3.41 -15.42 -15.46
N GLU A 182 3.51 -16.75 -15.69
CA GLU A 182 4.01 -17.26 -16.96
C GLU A 182 3.02 -16.98 -18.10
N VAL A 183 1.74 -17.21 -17.89
CA VAL A 183 0.69 -16.96 -18.90
C VAL A 183 0.57 -15.44 -19.14
N PHE A 184 0.51 -14.65 -18.07
CA PHE A 184 0.30 -13.21 -18.16
C PHE A 184 1.47 -12.47 -18.81
N PHE A 185 2.71 -12.75 -18.41
CA PHE A 185 3.89 -12.05 -18.95
C PHE A 185 4.24 -12.49 -20.37
N LYS A 186 3.88 -13.73 -20.80
CA LYS A 186 3.94 -14.12 -22.23
C LYS A 186 2.98 -13.27 -23.05
N TYR A 187 1.74 -13.12 -22.59
CA TYR A 187 0.77 -12.24 -23.22
C TYR A 187 1.27 -10.79 -23.31
N LEU A 188 1.81 -10.23 -22.23
CA LEU A 188 2.34 -8.85 -22.23
C LEU A 188 3.46 -8.66 -23.28
N LYS A 189 4.33 -9.65 -23.47
CA LYS A 189 5.39 -9.61 -24.49
C LYS A 189 4.82 -9.61 -25.91
N GLU A 190 3.74 -10.36 -26.14
CA GLU A 190 3.11 -10.47 -27.44
C GLU A 190 2.25 -9.23 -27.78
N SER A 191 1.52 -8.71 -26.80
CA SER A 191 0.60 -7.57 -26.96
C SER A 191 1.32 -6.24 -27.17
N LYS A 192 2.58 -6.10 -26.70
CA LYS A 192 3.40 -4.87 -26.73
C LYS A 192 2.70 -3.64 -26.16
N ARG A 193 1.67 -3.83 -25.33
CA ARG A 193 0.94 -2.75 -24.68
C ARG A 193 1.87 -1.99 -23.74
N ARG A 194 1.59 -0.72 -23.53
CA ARG A 194 2.32 0.09 -22.55
C ARG A 194 2.06 -0.43 -21.14
N VAL A 195 3.13 -0.72 -20.40
CA VAL A 195 3.07 -1.24 -19.04
C VAL A 195 3.70 -0.25 -18.07
N ILE A 196 2.96 0.09 -17.03
CA ILE A 196 3.49 0.72 -15.82
C ILE A 196 3.52 -0.35 -14.74
N TRP A 197 4.63 -0.52 -14.05
CA TRP A 197 4.75 -1.54 -13.00
C TRP A 197 5.30 -0.94 -11.73
N THR A 198 4.41 -0.75 -10.74
CA THR A 198 4.76 -0.25 -9.41
C THR A 198 5.19 -1.40 -8.51
N LEU A 199 6.41 -1.33 -8.03
CA LEU A 199 6.97 -2.30 -7.10
C LEU A 199 6.74 -1.83 -5.66
N HIS A 200 6.13 -2.69 -4.84
CA HIS A 200 5.87 -2.42 -3.42
C HIS A 200 6.77 -3.21 -2.50
N ASP A 201 7.46 -4.22 -3.01
CA ASP A 201 8.44 -5.06 -2.34
C ASP A 201 9.48 -5.62 -3.33
N CYS A 202 10.33 -6.50 -2.85
CA CYS A 202 11.42 -7.07 -3.65
C CYS A 202 11.08 -8.43 -4.29
N TRP A 203 9.86 -8.95 -4.13
CA TRP A 203 9.49 -10.28 -4.63
C TRP A 203 9.75 -10.44 -6.15
N THR A 204 9.57 -9.38 -6.89
CA THR A 204 9.67 -9.36 -8.36
C THR A 204 11.03 -9.87 -8.85
N PHE A 205 12.12 -9.50 -8.19
CA PHE A 205 13.47 -9.84 -8.62
C PHE A 205 14.21 -10.82 -7.71
N THR A 206 13.50 -11.48 -6.79
CA THR A 206 14.04 -12.57 -5.95
C THR A 206 13.54 -13.94 -6.43
N GLY A 207 14.11 -15.00 -5.88
CA GLY A 207 13.66 -16.38 -6.16
C GLY A 207 12.53 -16.85 -5.24
N HIS A 208 12.30 -16.17 -4.11
CA HIS A 208 11.30 -16.55 -3.12
C HIS A 208 10.75 -15.34 -2.38
N CYS A 209 11.56 -14.75 -1.49
CA CYS A 209 11.15 -13.76 -0.49
C CYS A 209 10.79 -12.38 -1.07
N SER A 210 9.97 -11.63 -0.35
CA SER A 210 9.64 -10.24 -0.66
C SER A 210 10.56 -9.22 0.05
N HIS A 211 11.31 -9.67 1.06
CA HIS A 211 12.25 -8.87 1.83
C HIS A 211 13.51 -9.70 2.10
N PHE A 212 14.69 -9.10 2.09
CA PHE A 212 15.94 -9.84 2.20
C PHE A 212 17.07 -9.07 2.90
N GLU A 213 16.93 -7.75 3.05
CA GLU A 213 18.01 -6.92 3.58
C GLU A 213 18.20 -7.13 5.08
N TYR A 214 17.11 -7.37 5.82
CA TYR A 214 17.18 -7.54 7.27
C TYR A 214 17.97 -8.79 7.69
N ILE A 215 18.06 -9.82 6.82
CA ILE A 215 18.92 -11.00 7.00
C ILE A 215 20.26 -10.88 6.26
N GLY A 216 20.54 -9.77 5.58
CA GLY A 216 21.79 -9.55 4.85
C GLY A 216 21.97 -10.40 3.60
N CYS A 217 20.88 -10.88 2.97
CA CYS A 217 20.96 -11.75 1.78
C CYS A 217 21.23 -10.95 0.51
N ASN A 218 22.29 -11.29 -0.22
CA ASN A 218 22.66 -10.67 -1.51
C ASN A 218 22.54 -11.62 -2.70
N LYS A 219 21.99 -12.83 -2.51
CA LYS A 219 21.90 -13.88 -3.57
C LYS A 219 21.04 -13.40 -4.76
N TRP A 220 20.01 -12.58 -4.53
CA TRP A 220 19.11 -12.03 -5.53
C TRP A 220 19.79 -11.25 -6.66
N GLN A 221 20.98 -10.71 -6.44
CA GLN A 221 21.73 -9.95 -7.45
C GLN A 221 22.21 -10.84 -8.62
N THR A 222 22.59 -12.07 -8.33
CA THR A 222 23.19 -12.99 -9.32
C THR A 222 22.42 -14.28 -9.52
N GLY A 223 21.65 -14.73 -8.52
CA GLY A 223 20.84 -15.96 -8.58
C GLY A 223 20.49 -16.46 -7.18
N CYS A 224 19.20 -16.67 -6.91
CA CYS A 224 18.75 -17.22 -5.64
C CYS A 224 18.98 -18.73 -5.55
N TYR A 225 19.36 -19.21 -4.37
CA TYR A 225 19.54 -20.61 -4.02
C TYR A 225 19.58 -20.78 -2.50
N LYS A 226 19.17 -21.95 -1.97
CA LYS A 226 19.15 -22.24 -0.53
C LYS A 226 18.59 -21.06 0.26
N CYS A 227 17.29 -20.76 0.01
CA CYS A 227 16.63 -19.61 0.60
C CYS A 227 16.48 -19.82 2.12
N GLU A 228 16.95 -18.86 2.91
CA GLU A 228 16.86 -18.88 4.36
C GLU A 228 15.48 -18.46 4.86
N GLN A 229 14.65 -17.88 3.97
CA GLN A 229 13.36 -17.32 4.30
C GLN A 229 12.17 -18.17 3.82
N LEU A 230 12.31 -19.49 3.74
CA LEU A 230 11.23 -20.38 3.30
C LEU A 230 10.01 -20.34 4.23
N ASN A 231 10.20 -19.94 5.49
CA ASN A 231 9.12 -19.78 6.47
C ASN A 231 8.44 -18.40 6.43
N GLU A 232 9.05 -17.43 5.73
CA GLU A 232 8.48 -16.10 5.50
C GLU A 232 7.64 -16.06 4.23
N TYR A 233 6.96 -14.95 4.00
CA TYR A 233 6.11 -14.79 2.82
C TYR A 233 6.94 -14.71 1.51
N PRO A 234 6.52 -15.51 0.51
CA PRO A 234 5.47 -16.53 0.44
C PRO A 234 5.91 -17.86 1.08
N LYS A 235 5.24 -18.30 2.15
CA LYS A 235 5.67 -19.43 2.96
C LYS A 235 5.74 -20.74 2.15
N SER A 236 6.82 -21.52 2.34
CA SER A 236 6.99 -22.88 1.82
C SER A 236 7.06 -23.92 2.93
N MET A 237 6.54 -25.12 2.67
CA MET A 237 6.60 -26.25 3.59
C MET A 237 7.92 -27.06 3.44
N GLY A 238 9.05 -26.36 3.37
CA GLY A 238 10.40 -26.97 3.35
C GLY A 238 10.97 -27.26 1.96
N LYS A 239 10.17 -27.11 0.87
CA LYS A 239 10.72 -27.21 -0.48
C LYS A 239 11.32 -25.86 -0.89
N ASP A 240 12.52 -25.87 -1.41
CA ASP A 240 13.22 -24.70 -1.96
C ASP A 240 13.29 -24.81 -3.48
N ASN A 241 12.48 -24.00 -4.16
CA ASN A 241 12.53 -23.82 -5.61
C ASN A 241 13.08 -22.44 -6.01
N SER A 242 13.78 -21.74 -5.10
CA SER A 242 14.29 -20.39 -5.35
C SER A 242 15.16 -20.28 -6.60
N ILE A 243 15.95 -21.33 -6.94
CA ILE A 243 16.71 -21.38 -8.20
C ILE A 243 15.79 -21.33 -9.42
N PHE A 244 14.76 -22.19 -9.44
CA PHE A 244 13.79 -22.24 -10.55
C PHE A 244 13.02 -20.93 -10.67
N ASN A 245 12.48 -20.47 -9.55
CA ASN A 245 11.67 -19.24 -9.50
C ASN A 245 12.47 -18.02 -9.98
N TYR A 246 13.73 -17.87 -9.52
CA TYR A 246 14.61 -16.78 -9.95
C TYR A 246 14.86 -16.81 -11.46
N LYS A 247 15.27 -17.98 -12.00
CA LYS A 247 15.53 -18.13 -13.43
C LYS A 247 14.28 -17.84 -14.26
N LYS A 248 13.13 -18.39 -13.81
CA LYS A 248 11.87 -18.26 -14.54
C LYS A 248 11.35 -16.82 -14.48
N LYS A 249 11.41 -16.15 -13.32
CA LYS A 249 11.06 -14.73 -13.21
C LYS A 249 11.97 -13.86 -14.08
N LYS A 250 13.27 -14.10 -14.08
CA LYS A 250 14.21 -13.38 -14.95
C LYS A 250 13.80 -13.54 -16.42
N GLU A 251 13.51 -14.77 -16.88
CA GLU A 251 13.04 -15.04 -18.25
C GLU A 251 11.74 -14.28 -18.58
N LEU A 252 10.78 -14.27 -17.65
CA LEU A 252 9.45 -13.70 -17.88
C LEU A 252 9.44 -12.16 -17.79
N PHE A 253 10.15 -11.61 -16.80
CA PHE A 253 10.08 -10.21 -16.43
C PHE A 253 11.09 -9.31 -17.15
N THR A 254 12.03 -9.88 -17.90
CA THR A 254 12.94 -9.11 -18.77
C THR A 254 12.50 -9.20 -20.24
N GLY A 255 12.94 -8.22 -21.04
CA GLY A 255 12.63 -8.17 -22.48
C GLY A 255 11.17 -7.82 -22.80
N LEU A 256 10.46 -7.13 -21.91
CA LEU A 256 9.20 -6.47 -22.24
C LEU A 256 9.51 -5.11 -22.88
N GLU A 257 8.78 -4.76 -23.92
CA GLU A 257 8.83 -3.43 -24.54
C GLU A 257 7.90 -2.46 -23.77
N ASN A 258 8.17 -1.16 -23.85
CA ASN A 258 7.31 -0.10 -23.30
C ASN A 258 6.97 -0.22 -21.79
N VAL A 259 7.95 -0.61 -20.97
CA VAL A 259 7.78 -0.75 -19.51
C VAL A 259 8.42 0.42 -18.78
N THR A 260 7.66 1.03 -17.88
CA THR A 260 8.16 1.94 -16.85
C THR A 260 7.98 1.29 -15.48
N LEU A 261 9.08 1.12 -14.73
CA LEU A 261 9.00 0.71 -13.34
C LEU A 261 8.80 1.94 -12.45
N VAL A 262 8.01 1.76 -11.38
CA VAL A 262 7.85 2.80 -10.36
C VAL A 262 8.17 2.20 -9.01
N THR A 263 8.91 2.95 -8.20
CA THR A 263 9.29 2.57 -6.84
C THR A 263 8.89 3.66 -5.85
N PRO A 264 8.46 3.31 -4.60
CA PRO A 264 8.08 4.29 -3.60
C PRO A 264 9.27 4.99 -2.93
N SER A 265 10.49 4.54 -3.20
CA SER A 265 11.72 5.05 -2.57
C SER A 265 12.93 4.95 -3.48
N GLN A 266 13.90 5.79 -3.23
CA GLN A 266 15.20 5.72 -3.88
C GLN A 266 15.93 4.41 -3.53
N TRP A 267 15.78 3.95 -2.28
CA TRP A 267 16.32 2.66 -1.86
C TRP A 267 15.84 1.50 -2.76
N LEU A 268 14.53 1.39 -3.02
CA LEU A 268 14.03 0.30 -3.86
C LEU A 268 14.49 0.45 -5.33
N LYS A 269 14.55 1.69 -5.85
CA LYS A 269 15.14 1.96 -7.18
C LYS A 269 16.59 1.46 -7.26
N GLU A 270 17.39 1.69 -6.23
CA GLU A 270 18.76 1.19 -6.16
C GLU A 270 18.81 -0.36 -6.13
N ARG A 271 17.88 -1.02 -5.42
CA ARG A 271 17.78 -2.49 -5.46
C ARG A 271 17.42 -2.98 -6.86
N VAL A 272 16.44 -2.34 -7.53
CA VAL A 272 16.09 -2.64 -8.92
C VAL A 272 17.31 -2.52 -9.85
N SER A 273 18.10 -1.45 -9.72
CA SER A 273 19.29 -1.21 -10.56
C SER A 273 20.39 -2.26 -10.39
N GLN A 274 20.41 -2.97 -9.27
CA GLN A 274 21.34 -4.08 -8.97
C GLN A 274 20.76 -5.45 -9.34
N SER A 275 19.47 -5.51 -9.74
CA SER A 275 18.77 -6.75 -10.09
C SER A 275 18.82 -7.06 -11.58
N PHE A 276 18.18 -8.17 -11.98
CA PHE A 276 17.99 -8.48 -13.41
C PHE A 276 17.01 -7.55 -14.13
N MET A 277 16.30 -6.65 -13.41
CA MET A 277 15.37 -5.67 -13.97
C MET A 277 16.03 -4.30 -14.25
N ARG A 278 17.34 -4.18 -14.07
CA ARG A 278 18.13 -2.93 -14.20
C ARG A 278 17.99 -2.21 -15.54
N GLU A 279 17.61 -2.91 -16.60
CA GLU A 279 17.46 -2.35 -17.94
C GLU A 279 16.20 -1.49 -18.10
N TYR A 280 15.24 -1.58 -17.18
CA TYR A 280 14.02 -0.79 -17.26
C TYR A 280 14.20 0.62 -16.71
N HIS A 281 13.58 1.55 -17.42
CA HIS A 281 13.42 2.91 -16.90
C HIS A 281 12.67 2.87 -15.57
N THR A 282 13.24 3.44 -14.52
CA THR A 282 12.67 3.40 -13.17
C THR A 282 12.50 4.81 -12.61
N VAL A 283 11.28 5.17 -12.28
CA VAL A 283 10.87 6.43 -11.66
C VAL A 283 10.63 6.22 -10.17
N VAL A 284 10.94 7.20 -9.34
CA VAL A 284 10.60 7.18 -7.91
C VAL A 284 9.41 8.08 -7.68
N VAL A 285 8.28 7.49 -7.28
CA VAL A 285 7.09 8.23 -6.83
C VAL A 285 6.73 7.72 -5.45
N PRO A 286 7.02 8.49 -4.39
CA PRO A 286 6.69 8.10 -3.03
C PRO A 286 5.18 7.89 -2.81
N THR A 287 4.84 6.94 -1.95
CA THR A 287 3.44 6.72 -1.56
C THR A 287 2.92 7.94 -0.80
N GLY A 288 1.73 8.40 -1.17
CA GLY A 288 1.04 9.50 -0.49
C GLY A 288 0.24 9.06 0.73
N ILE A 289 -0.08 10.04 1.59
CA ILE A 289 -0.93 9.88 2.78
C ILE A 289 -2.18 10.76 2.67
N ASP A 290 -3.30 10.27 3.21
CA ASP A 290 -4.55 11.02 3.25
C ASP A 290 -4.57 11.98 4.45
N LEU A 291 -4.27 13.25 4.20
CA LEU A 291 -4.23 14.29 5.21
C LEU A 291 -5.63 14.66 5.76
N THR A 292 -6.70 14.18 5.16
CA THR A 292 -8.06 14.35 5.71
C THR A 292 -8.39 13.30 6.77
N GLN A 293 -7.76 12.13 6.68
CA GLN A 293 -7.90 11.04 7.65
C GLN A 293 -6.86 11.12 8.77
N PHE A 294 -5.65 11.57 8.44
CA PHE A 294 -4.55 11.76 9.38
C PHE A 294 -4.25 13.25 9.51
N SER A 295 -4.62 13.81 10.63
CA SER A 295 -4.38 15.20 11.01
C SER A 295 -4.29 15.28 12.52
N PRO A 296 -3.65 16.31 13.09
CA PRO A 296 -3.60 16.47 14.53
C PRO A 296 -4.98 16.52 15.14
N ILE A 297 -5.20 15.72 16.17
CA ILE A 297 -6.40 15.79 17.00
C ILE A 297 -6.02 16.59 18.23
N GLU A 298 -6.69 17.73 18.45
CA GLU A 298 -6.43 18.58 19.61
C GLU A 298 -6.68 17.83 20.92
N GLU A 299 -5.75 17.98 21.86
CA GLU A 299 -5.93 17.47 23.20
C GLU A 299 -7.09 18.21 23.89
N SER A 300 -8.27 17.57 23.88
CA SER A 300 -9.35 18.02 24.75
C SER A 300 -9.26 17.27 26.08
N VAL A 301 -9.10 18.03 27.18
CA VAL A 301 -9.21 17.52 28.56
C VAL A 301 -10.67 17.28 28.95
N GLU A 302 -11.64 17.54 28.06
CA GLU A 302 -13.05 17.34 28.33
C GLU A 302 -13.36 15.86 28.54
N GLU A 303 -14.04 15.60 29.65
CA GLU A 303 -14.52 14.26 30.01
C GLU A 303 -15.41 13.73 28.89
N GLY A 304 -14.96 12.65 28.20
CA GLY A 304 -15.65 12.06 27.08
C GLY A 304 -15.01 12.22 25.71
N SER A 305 -13.98 13.07 25.56
CA SER A 305 -13.19 13.14 24.32
C SER A 305 -12.47 11.82 24.03
N LEU A 306 -12.18 11.57 22.75
CA LEU A 306 -11.50 10.33 22.32
C LEU A 306 -10.13 10.18 22.98
N ILE A 307 -9.33 11.25 22.98
CA ILE A 307 -8.00 11.28 23.62
C ILE A 307 -8.10 11.02 25.12
N PHE A 308 -9.07 11.64 25.81
CA PHE A 308 -9.26 11.41 27.26
C PHE A 308 -9.58 9.93 27.55
N LYS A 309 -10.46 9.31 26.76
CA LYS A 309 -10.79 7.88 26.90
C LYS A 309 -9.56 7.00 26.66
N LEU A 310 -8.80 7.24 25.60
CA LEU A 310 -7.59 6.47 25.29
C LEU A 310 -6.51 6.64 26.36
N ARG A 311 -6.24 7.85 26.85
CA ARG A 311 -5.28 8.09 27.94
C ARG A 311 -5.63 7.34 29.21
N ASN A 312 -6.92 7.26 29.54
CA ASN A 312 -7.40 6.54 30.71
C ASN A 312 -7.31 5.02 30.53
N SER A 313 -7.72 4.49 29.37
CA SER A 313 -7.68 3.04 29.09
C SER A 313 -6.25 2.51 29.05
N LEU A 314 -5.31 3.29 28.52
CA LEU A 314 -3.89 2.93 28.42
C LEU A 314 -3.08 3.16 29.69
N ASN A 315 -3.67 3.83 30.71
CA ASN A 315 -3.00 4.17 31.98
C ASN A 315 -1.63 4.89 31.80
N ILE A 316 -1.55 5.82 30.84
CA ILE A 316 -0.31 6.49 30.44
C ILE A 316 -0.10 7.88 31.10
N ARG A 317 -0.88 8.18 32.17
CA ARG A 317 -0.82 9.51 32.82
C ARG A 317 0.58 9.83 33.35
N GLY A 318 1.07 11.01 32.97
CA GLY A 318 2.36 11.54 33.44
C GLY A 318 3.60 10.90 32.82
N LYS A 319 3.43 9.96 31.86
CA LYS A 319 4.55 9.34 31.14
C LYS A 319 4.66 9.86 29.71
N LYS A 320 5.89 9.81 29.16
CA LYS A 320 6.15 10.05 27.73
C LYS A 320 5.76 8.83 26.92
N MET A 321 4.83 9.01 25.96
CA MET A 321 4.31 7.94 25.12
C MET A 321 5.15 7.73 23.86
N LEU A 322 5.70 6.55 23.70
CA LEU A 322 6.37 6.08 22.50
C LEU A 322 5.46 5.10 21.75
N LEU A 323 5.01 5.46 20.55
CA LEU A 323 4.08 4.64 19.78
C LEU A 323 4.80 3.84 18.70
N GLY A 324 4.51 2.55 18.60
CA GLY A 324 4.87 1.68 17.49
C GLY A 324 3.64 1.06 16.84
N VAL A 325 3.57 1.05 15.50
CA VAL A 325 2.42 0.51 14.75
C VAL A 325 2.92 -0.44 13.67
N ALA A 326 2.43 -1.67 13.67
CA ALA A 326 2.61 -2.63 12.58
C ALA A 326 1.47 -3.64 12.54
N ASN A 327 1.12 -4.12 11.35
CA ASN A 327 0.14 -5.20 11.18
C ASN A 327 0.50 -6.01 9.92
N PRO A 328 0.88 -7.30 10.08
CA PRO A 328 1.20 -7.98 11.35
C PRO A 328 2.62 -7.61 11.86
N TRP A 329 2.81 -7.77 13.17
CA TRP A 329 4.14 -7.74 13.76
C TRP A 329 4.91 -9.03 13.38
N ARG A 330 5.94 -8.89 12.56
CA ARG A 330 6.88 -9.94 12.18
C ARG A 330 8.28 -9.54 12.62
N GLU A 331 9.24 -10.47 12.58
CA GLU A 331 10.64 -10.19 12.97
C GLU A 331 11.18 -8.90 12.33
N ARG A 332 11.01 -8.76 11.01
CA ARG A 332 11.47 -7.57 10.29
C ARG A 332 10.82 -6.25 10.73
N LYS A 333 9.67 -6.29 11.40
CA LYS A 333 8.98 -5.10 11.94
C LYS A 333 9.53 -4.64 13.30
N GLY A 334 10.46 -5.42 13.89
CA GLY A 334 11.25 -4.98 15.02
C GLY A 334 10.60 -5.14 16.39
N LEU A 335 9.69 -6.11 16.59
CA LEU A 335 9.10 -6.37 17.91
C LEU A 335 10.16 -6.63 18.99
N LEU A 336 11.19 -7.43 18.66
CA LEU A 336 12.30 -7.68 19.58
C LEU A 336 13.08 -6.41 19.93
N GLN A 337 13.23 -5.49 18.98
CA GLN A 337 13.89 -4.21 19.19
C GLN A 337 13.11 -3.33 20.17
N PHE A 338 11.77 -3.34 20.10
CA PHE A 338 10.93 -2.67 21.10
C PHE A 338 11.04 -3.30 22.48
N GLN A 339 11.09 -4.64 22.59
CA GLN A 339 11.33 -5.32 23.87
C GLN A 339 12.69 -4.97 24.47
N ASN A 340 13.73 -4.79 23.63
CA ASN A 340 15.04 -4.35 24.07
C ASN A 340 15.06 -2.87 24.44
N LEU A 341 14.34 -2.02 23.71
CA LEU A 341 14.17 -0.61 24.05
C LEU A 341 13.48 -0.48 25.42
N ALA A 342 12.43 -1.22 25.69
CA ALA A 342 11.70 -1.23 26.96
C ALA A 342 12.59 -1.56 28.18
N LYS A 343 13.61 -2.42 28.01
CA LYS A 343 14.58 -2.75 29.07
C LYS A 343 15.57 -1.61 29.37
N THR A 344 15.69 -0.65 28.47
CA THR A 344 16.69 0.43 28.53
C THR A 344 16.07 1.74 29.06
N LEU A 345 14.77 1.93 28.86
CA LEU A 345 14.03 3.11 29.29
C LEU A 345 13.66 3.03 30.77
N ASP A 346 13.54 4.19 31.42
CA ASP A 346 13.06 4.32 32.79
C ASP A 346 11.52 4.43 32.86
N ASP A 347 10.98 4.56 34.08
CA ASP A 347 9.55 4.63 34.36
C ASP A 347 8.85 5.91 33.85
N ASN A 348 9.60 6.90 33.36
CA ASN A 348 9.05 8.12 32.76
C ASN A 348 8.49 7.87 31.35
N TYR A 349 8.79 6.72 30.76
CA TYR A 349 8.34 6.33 29.42
C TYR A 349 7.29 5.22 29.47
N VAL A 350 6.45 5.18 28.46
CA VAL A 350 5.58 4.04 28.16
C VAL A 350 5.64 3.76 26.66
N ILE A 351 5.85 2.49 26.32
CA ILE A 351 5.77 2.04 24.93
C ILE A 351 4.36 1.48 24.68
N VAL A 352 3.71 1.97 23.64
CA VAL A 352 2.42 1.47 23.16
C VAL A 352 2.62 0.84 21.81
N LEU A 353 2.25 -0.45 21.64
CA LEU A 353 2.37 -1.17 20.37
C LEU A 353 0.99 -1.55 19.85
N LEU A 354 0.67 -1.14 18.63
CA LEU A 354 -0.60 -1.44 17.96
C LEU A 354 -0.43 -2.49 16.86
N GLY A 355 -1.39 -3.42 16.74
CA GLY A 355 -1.47 -4.43 15.69
C GLY A 355 -0.89 -5.78 16.07
N LEU A 356 -0.88 -6.09 17.37
CA LEU A 356 -0.40 -7.34 17.93
C LEU A 356 -1.49 -8.41 17.87
N ASN A 357 -1.09 -9.66 17.62
CA ASN A 357 -1.99 -10.81 17.78
C ASN A 357 -2.03 -11.31 19.23
N ASP A 358 -2.98 -12.19 19.55
CA ASP A 358 -3.21 -12.69 20.92
C ASP A 358 -1.95 -13.33 21.55
N SER A 359 -1.19 -14.10 20.78
CA SER A 359 0.06 -14.70 21.30
C SER A 359 1.08 -13.62 21.64
N GLN A 360 1.24 -12.61 20.77
CA GLN A 360 2.17 -11.51 21.02
C GLN A 360 1.74 -10.66 22.21
N LEU A 361 0.44 -10.42 22.38
CA LEU A 361 -0.09 -9.70 23.55
C LEU A 361 0.23 -10.40 24.85
N ASN A 362 0.09 -11.76 24.89
CA ASN A 362 0.39 -12.55 26.07
C ASN A 362 1.90 -12.61 26.42
N ASP A 363 2.77 -12.44 25.42
CA ASP A 363 4.23 -12.52 25.56
C ASP A 363 4.90 -11.15 25.79
N LEU A 364 4.11 -10.05 25.87
CA LEU A 364 4.66 -8.71 26.10
C LEU A 364 5.19 -8.52 27.52
N PRO A 365 6.34 -7.83 27.69
CA PRO A 365 6.75 -7.32 29.00
C PRO A 365 5.72 -6.34 29.57
N GLU A 366 5.54 -6.32 30.90
CA GLU A 366 4.63 -5.38 31.59
C GLU A 366 4.92 -3.89 31.33
N SER A 367 6.14 -3.58 30.92
CA SER A 367 6.57 -2.21 30.53
C SER A 367 6.07 -1.77 29.14
N ILE A 368 5.39 -2.65 28.39
CA ILE A 368 4.83 -2.37 27.06
C ILE A 368 3.31 -2.57 27.10
N VAL A 369 2.57 -1.55 26.67
CA VAL A 369 1.11 -1.63 26.48
C VAL A 369 0.83 -2.13 25.07
N GLY A 370 0.15 -3.26 24.95
CA GLY A 370 -0.21 -3.87 23.65
C GLY A 370 -1.67 -3.62 23.28
N LEU A 371 -1.89 -3.32 22.01
CA LEU A 371 -3.21 -3.19 21.39
C LEU A 371 -3.31 -4.10 20.15
N ALA A 372 -4.42 -4.85 20.03
CA ALA A 372 -4.65 -5.70 18.87
C ALA A 372 -5.01 -4.88 17.63
N HIS A 373 -5.95 -3.97 17.75
CA HIS A 373 -6.46 -3.12 16.66
C HIS A 373 -7.07 -1.84 17.22
N THR A 374 -7.39 -0.92 16.34
CA THR A 374 -8.26 0.23 16.63
C THR A 374 -9.62 0.04 15.96
N ASP A 375 -10.68 0.59 16.54
CA ASP A 375 -12.05 0.48 16.01
C ASP A 375 -12.28 1.39 14.80
N SER A 376 -11.41 2.38 14.60
CA SER A 376 -11.52 3.34 13.50
C SER A 376 -10.18 3.98 13.13
N VAL A 377 -10.12 4.58 11.93
CA VAL A 377 -8.99 5.42 11.52
C VAL A 377 -8.84 6.64 12.42
N ALA A 378 -9.95 7.20 12.92
CA ALA A 378 -9.92 8.33 13.85
C ALA A 378 -9.25 7.95 15.19
N GLU A 379 -9.47 6.74 15.69
CA GLU A 379 -8.78 6.23 16.87
C GLU A 379 -7.28 6.05 16.63
N LEU A 380 -6.91 5.54 15.45
CA LEU A 380 -5.51 5.44 15.05
C LEU A 380 -4.84 6.83 14.96
N ALA A 381 -5.51 7.82 14.35
CA ALA A 381 -5.04 9.20 14.30
C ALA A 381 -4.91 9.83 15.69
N ALA A 382 -5.83 9.52 16.62
CA ALA A 382 -5.74 9.95 18.00
C ALA A 382 -4.54 9.35 18.73
N LEU A 383 -4.24 8.05 18.52
CA LEU A 383 -3.04 7.42 19.08
C LEU A 383 -1.75 8.08 18.55
N TYR A 384 -1.68 8.38 17.26
CA TYR A 384 -0.55 9.14 16.72
C TYR A 384 -0.45 10.52 17.36
N SER A 385 -1.55 11.28 17.41
CA SER A 385 -1.56 12.66 17.96
C SER A 385 -1.23 12.72 19.46
N MET A 386 -1.53 11.66 20.21
CA MET A 386 -1.22 11.54 21.64
C MET A 386 0.24 11.18 21.92
N ALA A 387 0.92 10.58 20.97
CA ALA A 387 2.27 10.10 21.16
C ALA A 387 3.27 11.28 21.21
N ASP A 388 4.18 11.27 22.18
CA ASP A 388 5.30 12.21 22.19
C ASP A 388 6.26 11.94 21.02
N ILE A 389 6.45 10.66 20.66
CA ILE A 389 7.29 10.23 19.55
C ILE A 389 6.68 8.96 18.91
N TYR A 390 6.62 8.93 17.60
CA TYR A 390 6.42 7.70 16.86
C TYR A 390 7.76 7.00 16.63
N VAL A 391 7.85 5.73 17.01
CA VAL A 391 9.07 4.94 16.89
C VAL A 391 8.85 3.81 15.88
N ASN A 392 9.68 3.73 14.85
CA ASN A 392 9.62 2.69 13.83
C ASN A 392 10.95 1.92 13.77
N LEU A 393 11.01 0.79 14.47
CA LEU A 393 12.20 -0.06 14.55
C LEU A 393 12.19 -1.17 13.48
N THR A 394 11.58 -0.89 12.32
CA THR A 394 11.59 -1.84 11.21
C THR A 394 13.02 -2.14 10.75
N LEU A 395 13.31 -3.40 10.48
CA LEU A 395 14.63 -3.85 9.99
C LEU A 395 14.72 -3.81 8.47
N GLU A 396 13.55 -3.74 7.80
CA GLU A 396 13.42 -3.52 6.35
C GLU A 396 11.99 -3.08 6.01
N ASP A 397 11.87 -1.97 5.31
CA ASP A 397 10.61 -1.52 4.69
C ASP A 397 10.92 -0.78 3.40
N THR A 398 10.06 -0.87 2.39
CA THR A 398 10.26 -0.16 1.13
C THR A 398 9.96 1.34 1.25
N PHE A 399 8.89 1.70 1.95
CA PHE A 399 8.52 3.07 2.28
C PHE A 399 7.35 3.05 3.29
N PRO A 400 7.59 3.12 4.60
CA PRO A 400 6.56 2.94 5.61
C PRO A 400 5.60 4.12 5.68
N THR A 401 4.34 3.90 5.29
CA THR A 401 3.28 4.93 5.40
C THR A 401 2.99 5.31 6.85
N THR A 402 3.27 4.43 7.80
CA THR A 402 3.12 4.71 9.24
C THR A 402 3.98 5.88 9.72
N ASN A 403 5.15 6.12 9.13
CA ASN A 403 5.94 7.31 9.40
C ASN A 403 5.20 8.57 8.92
N LEU A 404 4.56 8.51 7.75
CA LEU A 404 3.79 9.63 7.20
C LEU A 404 2.51 9.89 8.00
N GLU A 405 1.85 8.82 8.48
CA GLU A 405 0.67 8.90 9.35
C GLU A 405 1.01 9.64 10.65
N ALA A 406 2.14 9.30 11.28
CA ALA A 406 2.63 9.98 12.46
C ALA A 406 2.92 11.47 12.20
N LEU A 407 3.67 11.78 11.12
CA LEU A 407 3.99 13.16 10.74
C LEU A 407 2.72 13.97 10.42
N ALA A 408 1.73 13.36 9.75
CA ALA A 408 0.46 13.99 9.43
C ALA A 408 -0.38 14.30 10.68
N CYS A 409 -0.20 13.52 11.76
CA CYS A 409 -0.79 13.78 13.08
C CYS A 409 0.06 14.71 13.97
N GLY A 410 1.15 15.27 13.43
CA GLY A 410 2.00 16.22 14.16
C GLY A 410 3.04 15.57 15.07
N THR A 411 3.30 14.28 14.94
CA THR A 411 4.16 13.49 15.84
C THR A 411 5.52 13.25 15.20
N PRO A 412 6.63 13.63 15.86
CA PRO A 412 7.98 13.40 15.36
C PRO A 412 8.33 11.92 15.34
N VAL A 413 9.24 11.55 14.43
CA VAL A 413 9.56 10.15 14.13
C VAL A 413 10.99 9.79 14.51
N VAL A 414 11.18 8.66 15.20
CA VAL A 414 12.47 7.99 15.30
C VAL A 414 12.40 6.69 14.51
N THR A 415 13.26 6.49 13.53
CA THR A 415 13.26 5.30 12.70
C THR A 415 14.67 4.73 12.49
N PHE A 416 14.78 3.43 12.20
CA PHE A 416 16.04 2.88 11.73
C PHE A 416 16.34 3.29 10.28
N LYS A 417 17.62 3.42 9.94
CA LYS A 417 18.10 3.46 8.56
C LYS A 417 17.99 2.06 7.94
N ALA A 418 16.78 1.70 7.56
CA ALA A 418 16.44 0.37 7.07
C ALA A 418 15.49 0.47 5.87
N GLY A 419 15.92 -0.03 4.72
CA GLY A 419 15.16 0.16 3.49
C GLY A 419 14.97 1.64 3.14
N GLY A 420 13.78 2.01 2.71
CA GLY A 420 13.36 3.38 2.43
C GLY A 420 12.79 4.13 3.64
N ALA A 421 12.88 3.57 4.87
CA ALA A 421 12.23 4.17 6.03
C ALA A 421 12.76 5.57 6.37
N ALA A 422 14.06 5.79 6.24
CA ALA A 422 14.69 7.09 6.50
C ALA A 422 14.30 8.17 5.47
N GLU A 423 13.87 7.79 4.27
CA GLU A 423 13.50 8.76 3.22
C GLU A 423 12.21 9.53 3.54
N SER A 424 11.36 8.98 4.43
CA SER A 424 10.10 9.61 4.84
C SER A 424 10.28 10.85 5.72
N ILE A 425 11.41 10.99 6.41
CA ILE A 425 11.70 12.06 7.37
C ILE A 425 12.84 12.98 6.88
N ASP A 426 13.00 14.10 7.56
CA ASP A 426 14.18 14.97 7.51
C ASP A 426 14.58 15.40 8.92
N ASP A 427 15.69 16.15 9.04
CA ASP A 427 16.27 16.55 10.31
C ASP A 427 15.38 17.49 11.15
N THR A 428 14.27 17.97 10.61
CA THR A 428 13.33 18.87 11.30
C THR A 428 12.18 18.12 11.94
N CYS A 429 11.84 16.92 11.45
CA CYS A 429 10.66 16.17 11.88
C CYS A 429 10.97 14.77 12.42
N GLY A 430 12.25 14.36 12.40
CA GLY A 430 12.61 13.04 12.91
C GLY A 430 14.11 12.77 12.91
N ILE A 431 14.48 11.61 13.47
CA ILE A 431 15.88 11.16 13.54
C ILE A 431 15.97 9.73 13.01
N ALA A 432 16.79 9.53 11.98
CA ALA A 432 17.13 8.20 11.48
C ALA A 432 18.39 7.65 12.20
N VAL A 433 18.26 6.49 12.81
CA VAL A 433 19.27 5.84 13.65
C VAL A 433 19.81 4.61 12.94
N GLU A 434 21.07 4.26 13.16
CA GLU A 434 21.65 3.03 12.62
C GLU A 434 20.87 1.79 13.08
N ARG A 435 20.62 0.86 12.14
CA ARG A 435 19.84 -0.35 12.38
C ARG A 435 20.37 -1.14 13.56
N ASN A 436 19.47 -1.59 14.46
CA ASN A 436 19.79 -2.30 15.71
C ASN A 436 20.53 -1.48 16.80
N SER A 437 20.71 -0.18 16.64
CA SER A 437 21.32 0.66 17.68
C SER A 437 20.26 1.14 18.68
N ILE A 438 19.97 0.35 19.70
CA ILE A 438 19.00 0.73 20.74
C ILE A 438 19.48 1.97 21.51
N GLN A 439 20.76 2.10 21.84
CA GLN A 439 21.34 3.28 22.46
C GLN A 439 21.18 4.53 21.57
N GLY A 440 21.31 4.36 20.24
CA GLY A 440 21.05 5.43 19.30
C GLY A 440 19.58 5.86 19.30
N VAL A 441 18.64 4.89 19.46
CA VAL A 441 17.20 5.19 19.59
C VAL A 441 16.93 5.99 20.86
N VAL A 442 17.50 5.58 22.01
CA VAL A 442 17.35 6.31 23.27
C VAL A 442 17.88 7.73 23.14
N ALA A 443 19.09 7.90 22.60
CA ALA A 443 19.67 9.23 22.39
C ALA A 443 18.83 10.11 21.44
N ALA A 444 18.21 9.52 20.41
CA ALA A 444 17.31 10.23 19.50
C ALA A 444 16.02 10.66 20.20
N ILE A 445 15.43 9.80 21.02
CA ILE A 445 14.24 10.11 21.85
C ILE A 445 14.56 11.26 22.81
N GLU A 446 15.63 11.18 23.57
CA GLU A 446 16.05 12.22 24.50
C GLU A 446 16.31 13.56 23.81
N LYS A 447 16.97 13.52 22.63
CA LYS A 447 17.22 14.73 21.83
C LYS A 447 15.91 15.39 21.40
N ILE A 448 14.96 14.64 20.82
CA ILE A 448 13.67 15.19 20.39
C ILE A 448 12.94 15.81 21.59
N LEU A 449 12.84 15.10 22.71
CA LEU A 449 12.14 15.59 23.90
C LEU A 449 12.82 16.81 24.55
N SER A 450 14.16 16.88 24.53
CA SER A 450 14.90 18.04 25.05
C SER A 450 14.73 19.31 24.20
N MET A 451 14.38 19.16 22.92
CA MET A 451 14.17 20.25 21.97
C MET A 451 12.70 20.66 21.80
N GLN A 452 11.78 20.14 22.63
CA GLN A 452 10.37 20.50 22.55
C GLN A 452 10.16 22.02 22.57
N GLY A 453 9.47 22.55 21.54
CA GLY A 453 9.25 23.98 21.34
C GLY A 453 10.37 24.74 20.61
N MET A 454 11.52 24.12 20.36
CA MET A 454 12.63 24.71 19.59
C MET A 454 12.95 23.93 18.29
N GLY A 455 12.44 22.72 18.17
CA GLY A 455 12.59 21.84 16.99
C GLY A 455 11.70 20.62 17.13
N TYR A 456 11.51 19.87 16.05
CA TYR A 456 10.61 18.72 15.99
C TYR A 456 9.17 19.08 16.39
N THR A 457 8.73 20.27 15.98
CA THR A 457 7.41 20.80 16.31
C THR A 457 6.32 20.12 15.49
N VAL A 458 5.06 20.25 15.92
CA VAL A 458 3.90 19.82 15.13
C VAL A 458 3.95 20.40 13.72
N GLU A 459 4.26 21.70 13.58
CA GLU A 459 4.33 22.36 12.27
C GLU A 459 5.48 21.80 11.39
N ASP A 460 6.62 21.43 11.98
CA ASP A 460 7.70 20.77 11.23
C ASP A 460 7.25 19.40 10.68
N CYS A 461 6.56 18.62 11.50
CA CYS A 461 5.99 17.33 11.09
C CYS A 461 4.95 17.51 9.98
N LEU A 462 4.01 18.45 10.14
CA LEU A 462 2.98 18.75 9.15
C LEU A 462 3.56 19.27 7.84
N ARG A 463 4.58 20.14 7.89
CA ARG A 463 5.28 20.61 6.70
C ARG A 463 5.87 19.44 5.91
N ARG A 464 6.48 18.47 6.59
CA ARG A 464 7.01 17.27 5.95
C ARG A 464 5.88 16.37 5.41
N ALA A 465 4.80 16.16 6.15
CA ALA A 465 3.65 15.36 5.73
C ALA A 465 2.98 15.93 4.47
N ARG A 466 2.84 17.26 4.34
CA ARG A 466 2.26 17.92 3.16
C ARG A 466 2.98 17.59 1.86
N ILE A 467 4.28 17.32 1.90
CA ILE A 467 5.05 16.86 0.73
C ILE A 467 4.51 15.52 0.22
N TYR A 468 3.95 14.72 1.11
CA TYR A 468 3.38 13.40 0.82
C TYR A 468 1.85 13.42 0.78
N ASP A 469 1.20 14.57 0.59
CA ASP A 469 -0.25 14.59 0.36
C ASP A 469 -0.63 13.66 -0.77
N ARG A 470 -1.63 12.81 -0.53
CA ARG A 470 -2.03 11.75 -1.47
C ARG A 470 -2.45 12.31 -2.84
N ASN A 471 -3.20 13.40 -2.85
CA ASN A 471 -3.68 13.97 -4.10
C ASN A 471 -2.53 14.58 -4.91
N TYR A 472 -1.59 15.24 -4.21
CA TYR A 472 -0.37 15.74 -4.85
C TYR A 472 0.46 14.59 -5.44
N ARG A 473 0.65 13.48 -4.69
CA ARG A 473 1.39 12.31 -5.20
C ARG A 473 0.70 11.63 -6.37
N PHE A 474 -0.64 11.55 -6.39
CA PHE A 474 -1.36 11.05 -7.56
C PHE A 474 -1.19 11.97 -8.78
N MET A 475 -1.20 13.28 -8.59
CA MET A 475 -0.97 14.23 -9.68
C MET A 475 0.43 14.08 -10.27
N GLU A 476 1.46 14.02 -9.41
CA GLU A 476 2.85 13.75 -9.80
C GLU A 476 2.97 12.41 -10.53
N TYR A 477 2.33 11.36 -9.99
CA TYR A 477 2.29 10.05 -10.60
C TYR A 477 1.74 10.08 -12.02
N ILE A 478 0.61 10.78 -12.21
CA ILE A 478 -0.02 10.90 -13.53
C ILE A 478 0.89 11.70 -14.46
N GLN A 479 1.40 12.83 -14.03
CA GLN A 479 2.25 13.70 -14.85
C GLN A 479 3.55 13.02 -15.28
N GLU A 480 4.27 12.42 -14.34
CA GLU A 480 5.58 11.83 -14.64
C GLU A 480 5.49 10.47 -15.31
N VAL A 481 4.50 9.64 -14.92
CA VAL A 481 4.46 8.24 -15.32
C VAL A 481 3.48 7.97 -16.45
N TYR A 482 2.31 8.63 -16.47
CA TYR A 482 1.31 8.40 -17.52
C TYR A 482 1.49 9.35 -18.71
N GLU A 483 1.85 10.60 -18.45
CA GLU A 483 1.88 11.68 -19.44
C GLU A 483 3.30 12.00 -19.92
N GLY A 484 4.33 11.74 -19.14
CA GLY A 484 5.73 12.12 -19.37
C GLY A 484 6.46 11.32 -20.44
N ILE A 485 5.77 10.47 -21.21
CA ILE A 485 6.33 9.65 -22.30
C ILE A 485 5.69 9.99 -23.62
#